data_d5fce9cb813aaf0d210b3672a4f863a5
#
_entry.id   d5fce9cb813aaf0d210b3672a4f863a5
#
_cell.length_a   1.000
_cell.length_b   1.000
_cell.length_c   1.000
_cell.angle_alpha   90.00
_cell.angle_beta   90.00
_cell.angle_gamma   90.00
#
_symmetry.space_group_name_H-M   'P 1'
#
loop_
_entity.id
_entity.type
_entity.pdbx_description
1 polymer ?
#
loop_
_entity_poly.entity_id
_entity_poly.type
_entity_poly.pdbx_seq_one_letter_code
_entity_poly.pdbx_strand_id
1 'polypeptide(L)'
;IATAFADSIPMICITGQVNSELLGSDVFQEADITGAVESFVKYSYLVKNVNDIPRVFKEAFYIANTGRKGPVLIDIPIDIQNATIKNFHYPEEVNLRTYKPTVKGHAAQIKKVIKELERAKRPIICAGGGVLLSEAEEELRSFAEEHGIPVVSTMMGIGVMPTEHPLYYGMVGNNGKTYANRAMNESDLLIMVGARVADRAVSQPDLITRNK
;
A
#
# COMPACT_ATOMS: atom_id res chain seq x y z
N ILE A 1 -12.17 -3.41 -6.57
CA ILE A 1 -10.84 -4.02 -6.27
C ILE A 1 -9.74 -3.12 -6.82
N ALA A 2 -9.74 -2.74 -8.11
CA ALA A 2 -8.70 -1.95 -8.75
C ALA A 2 -8.40 -0.62 -8.03
N THR A 3 -9.42 0.12 -7.59
CA THR A 3 -9.27 1.35 -6.80
C THR A 3 -8.57 1.07 -5.46
N ALA A 4 -8.98 0.01 -4.75
CA ALA A 4 -8.34 -0.40 -3.51
C ALA A 4 -6.86 -0.77 -3.71
N PHE A 5 -6.53 -1.45 -4.80
CA PHE A 5 -5.14 -1.74 -5.18
C PHE A 5 -4.35 -0.45 -5.46
N ALA A 6 -4.94 0.47 -6.23
CA ALA A 6 -4.32 1.75 -6.52
C ALA A 6 -4.03 2.57 -5.24
N ASP A 7 -4.95 2.56 -4.28
CA ASP A 7 -4.84 3.32 -3.04
C ASP A 7 -4.17 2.55 -1.88
N SER A 8 -3.71 1.33 -2.16
CA SER A 8 -3.03 0.48 -1.17
C SER A 8 -3.92 0.12 0.03
N ILE A 9 -5.23 -0.05 -0.22
CA ILE A 9 -6.21 -0.42 0.81
C ILE A 9 -6.19 -1.93 1.02
N PRO A 10 -5.94 -2.44 2.23
CA PRO A 10 -6.05 -3.86 2.54
C PRO A 10 -7.51 -4.29 2.45
N MET A 11 -7.80 -5.25 1.61
CA MET A 11 -9.16 -5.75 1.38
C MET A 11 -9.14 -7.24 1.07
N ILE A 12 -10.07 -7.98 1.61
CA ILE A 12 -10.34 -9.36 1.23
C ILE A 12 -11.62 -9.37 0.40
N CYS A 13 -11.51 -9.79 -0.88
CA CYS A 13 -12.64 -10.00 -1.76
C CYS A 13 -12.96 -11.48 -1.80
N ILE A 14 -14.19 -11.84 -1.49
CA ILE A 14 -14.68 -13.21 -1.57
C ILE A 14 -15.66 -13.28 -2.71
N THR A 15 -15.43 -14.20 -3.65
CA THR A 15 -16.30 -14.46 -4.80
C THR A 15 -16.80 -15.90 -4.78
N GLY A 16 -17.95 -16.11 -5.38
CA GLY A 16 -18.48 -17.45 -5.65
C GLY A 16 -18.12 -17.90 -7.05
N GLN A 17 -18.00 -19.20 -7.24
CA GLN A 17 -17.66 -19.83 -8.48
C GLN A 17 -18.59 -21.05 -8.73
N VAL A 18 -18.68 -21.49 -9.96
CA VAL A 18 -19.39 -22.73 -10.32
C VAL A 18 -18.80 -23.92 -9.56
N ASN A 19 -19.47 -25.09 -9.64
CA ASN A 19 -18.96 -26.32 -9.03
C ASN A 19 -17.53 -26.61 -9.50
N SER A 20 -16.64 -27.00 -8.57
CA SER A 20 -15.21 -27.23 -8.84
C SER A 20 -14.95 -28.26 -9.96
N GLU A 21 -15.84 -29.23 -10.16
CA GLU A 21 -15.75 -30.24 -11.24
C GLU A 21 -16.07 -29.65 -12.63
N LEU A 22 -16.74 -28.50 -12.69
CA LEU A 22 -17.12 -27.84 -13.93
C LEU A 22 -16.14 -26.76 -14.39
N LEU A 23 -15.15 -26.46 -13.58
CA LEU A 23 -14.15 -25.42 -13.88
C LEU A 23 -13.41 -25.74 -15.19
N GLY A 24 -13.36 -24.78 -16.09
CA GLY A 24 -12.72 -24.91 -17.41
C GLY A 24 -13.60 -25.57 -18.46
N SER A 25 -14.90 -25.78 -18.18
CA SER A 25 -15.86 -26.42 -19.12
C SER A 25 -16.74 -25.40 -19.87
N ASP A 26 -16.52 -24.10 -19.69
CA ASP A 26 -17.30 -23.00 -20.31
C ASP A 26 -18.81 -23.13 -20.02
N VAL A 27 -19.15 -23.45 -18.78
CA VAL A 27 -20.52 -23.58 -18.33
C VAL A 27 -21.14 -22.23 -17.98
N PHE A 28 -22.50 -22.20 -17.93
CA PHE A 28 -23.23 -20.99 -17.59
C PHE A 28 -22.73 -20.38 -16.24
N GLN A 29 -22.45 -19.06 -16.24
CA GLN A 29 -21.91 -18.29 -15.12
C GLN A 29 -20.50 -18.68 -14.67
N GLU A 30 -19.77 -19.48 -15.43
CA GLU A 30 -18.33 -19.63 -15.19
C GLU A 30 -17.62 -18.35 -15.64
N ALA A 31 -16.80 -17.80 -14.74
CA ALA A 31 -15.94 -16.67 -15.05
C ALA A 31 -14.57 -16.88 -14.39
N ASP A 32 -13.50 -16.69 -15.15
CA ASP A 32 -12.15 -16.65 -14.59
C ASP A 32 -11.91 -15.32 -13.87
N ILE A 33 -12.53 -15.18 -12.67
CA ILE A 33 -12.38 -13.97 -11.88
C ILE A 33 -10.96 -13.84 -11.30
N THR A 34 -10.27 -14.95 -11.05
CA THR A 34 -8.88 -14.95 -10.56
C THR A 34 -7.95 -14.35 -11.61
N GLY A 35 -8.05 -14.77 -12.87
CA GLY A 35 -7.31 -14.18 -13.98
C GLY A 35 -7.71 -12.74 -14.28
N ALA A 36 -9.01 -12.43 -14.23
CA ALA A 36 -9.51 -11.08 -14.50
C ALA A 36 -8.97 -10.02 -13.54
N VAL A 37 -8.67 -10.37 -12.29
CA VAL A 37 -8.15 -9.43 -11.27
C VAL A 37 -6.64 -9.47 -11.07
N GLU A 38 -5.91 -10.34 -11.74
CA GLU A 38 -4.48 -10.60 -11.50
C GLU A 38 -3.62 -9.33 -11.48
N SER A 39 -3.92 -8.36 -12.35
CA SER A 39 -3.14 -7.12 -12.45
C SER A 39 -3.42 -6.10 -11.34
N PHE A 40 -4.47 -6.28 -10.53
CA PHE A 40 -4.87 -5.34 -9.48
C PHE A 40 -5.29 -6.00 -8.17
N VAL A 41 -4.71 -7.16 -7.87
CA VAL A 41 -4.70 -7.78 -6.54
C VAL A 41 -3.27 -8.12 -6.15
N LYS A 42 -3.02 -8.30 -4.87
CA LYS A 42 -1.72 -8.78 -4.39
C LYS A 42 -1.58 -10.29 -4.58
N TYR A 43 -2.67 -10.99 -4.45
CA TYR A 43 -2.77 -12.43 -4.67
C TYR A 43 -4.23 -12.82 -4.90
N SER A 44 -4.45 -13.94 -5.59
CA SER A 44 -5.76 -14.55 -5.76
C SER A 44 -5.70 -16.05 -5.42
N TYR A 45 -6.73 -16.54 -4.75
CA TYR A 45 -6.92 -17.94 -4.42
C TYR A 45 -8.15 -18.48 -5.11
N LEU A 46 -8.03 -19.64 -5.75
CA LEU A 46 -9.16 -20.51 -6.12
C LEU A 46 -9.15 -21.70 -5.16
N VAL A 47 -10.13 -21.76 -4.26
CA VAL A 47 -10.19 -22.78 -3.22
C VAL A 47 -10.79 -24.07 -3.77
N LYS A 48 -9.98 -25.13 -3.87
CA LYS A 48 -10.40 -26.44 -4.41
C LYS A 48 -10.62 -27.51 -3.33
N ASN A 49 -10.31 -27.21 -2.07
CA ASN A 49 -10.50 -28.12 -0.94
C ASN A 49 -11.01 -27.33 0.26
N VAL A 50 -12.12 -27.78 0.84
CA VAL A 50 -12.75 -27.13 1.98
C VAL A 50 -11.80 -27.02 3.21
N ASN A 51 -10.91 -28.00 3.41
CA ASN A 51 -9.95 -27.97 4.50
C ASN A 51 -8.85 -26.91 4.34
N ASP A 52 -8.68 -26.34 3.13
CA ASP A 52 -7.74 -25.24 2.89
C ASP A 52 -8.29 -23.87 3.31
N ILE A 53 -9.59 -23.73 3.51
CA ILE A 53 -10.24 -22.45 3.84
C ILE A 53 -9.54 -21.74 5.01
N PRO A 54 -9.31 -22.39 6.18
CA PRO A 54 -8.67 -21.68 7.30
C PRO A 54 -7.27 -21.15 6.95
N ARG A 55 -6.47 -21.95 6.24
CA ARG A 55 -5.14 -21.55 5.80
C ARG A 55 -5.20 -20.40 4.79
N VAL A 56 -6.05 -20.51 3.78
CA VAL A 56 -6.22 -19.48 2.73
C VAL A 56 -6.63 -18.15 3.34
N PHE A 57 -7.58 -18.13 4.26
CA PHE A 57 -7.98 -16.90 4.94
C PHE A 57 -6.83 -16.31 5.77
N LYS A 58 -6.10 -17.13 6.53
CA LYS A 58 -4.94 -16.65 7.30
C LYS A 58 -3.88 -16.00 6.39
N GLU A 59 -3.54 -16.67 5.30
CA GLU A 59 -2.59 -16.19 4.30
C GLU A 59 -3.09 -14.91 3.62
N ALA A 60 -4.36 -14.86 3.24
CA ALA A 60 -4.97 -13.71 2.59
C ALA A 60 -4.92 -12.44 3.47
N PHE A 61 -5.29 -12.55 4.75
CA PHE A 61 -5.17 -11.46 5.71
C PHE A 61 -3.72 -11.02 5.90
N TYR A 62 -2.80 -11.96 5.98
CA TYR A 62 -1.37 -11.65 6.08
C TYR A 62 -0.86 -10.90 4.85
N ILE A 63 -1.15 -11.40 3.64
CA ILE A 63 -0.72 -10.76 2.38
C ILE A 63 -1.34 -9.37 2.24
N ALA A 64 -2.64 -9.22 2.53
CA ALA A 64 -3.34 -7.94 2.41
C ALA A 64 -2.72 -6.86 3.30
N ASN A 65 -2.27 -7.22 4.51
CA ASN A 65 -1.83 -6.30 5.56
C ASN A 65 -0.31 -6.10 5.65
N THR A 66 0.52 -6.86 4.94
CA THR A 66 1.98 -6.77 5.02
C THR A 66 2.61 -6.20 3.74
N GLY A 67 3.82 -5.66 3.83
CA GLY A 67 4.44 -4.93 2.74
C GLY A 67 3.57 -3.75 2.29
N ARG A 68 3.53 -3.45 0.99
CA ARG A 68 2.52 -2.52 0.48
C ARG A 68 1.14 -3.17 0.64
N LYS A 69 0.27 -2.59 1.45
CA LYS A 69 -1.09 -3.10 1.68
C LYS A 69 -1.90 -3.08 0.38
N GLY A 70 -2.88 -3.98 0.27
CA GLY A 70 -3.70 -4.08 -0.95
C GLY A 70 -4.65 -5.28 -0.94
N PRO A 71 -5.52 -5.39 -1.94
CA PRO A 71 -6.56 -6.41 -2.00
C PRO A 71 -6.01 -7.80 -2.30
N VAL A 72 -6.70 -8.81 -1.75
CA VAL A 72 -6.55 -10.24 -2.05
C VAL A 72 -7.91 -10.79 -2.41
N LEU A 73 -7.99 -11.63 -3.43
CA LEU A 73 -9.20 -12.32 -3.84
C LEU A 73 -9.20 -13.76 -3.33
N ILE A 74 -10.35 -14.24 -2.87
CA ILE A 74 -10.61 -15.64 -2.55
C ILE A 74 -11.85 -16.08 -3.31
N ASP A 75 -11.67 -16.92 -4.33
CA ASP A 75 -12.76 -17.48 -5.14
C ASP A 75 -13.11 -18.88 -4.64
N ILE A 76 -14.38 -19.09 -4.27
CA ILE A 76 -14.82 -20.31 -3.59
C ILE A 76 -15.95 -20.95 -4.40
N PRO A 77 -15.70 -22.12 -5.04
CA PRO A 77 -16.73 -22.89 -5.73
C PRO A 77 -17.89 -23.29 -4.83
N ILE A 78 -19.10 -23.41 -5.40
CA ILE A 78 -20.34 -23.66 -4.66
C ILE A 78 -20.32 -24.98 -3.89
N ASP A 79 -19.72 -26.01 -4.43
CA ASP A 79 -19.56 -27.32 -3.75
C ASP A 79 -18.65 -27.18 -2.51
N ILE A 80 -17.59 -26.38 -2.59
CA ILE A 80 -16.70 -26.10 -1.47
C ILE A 80 -17.41 -25.26 -0.40
N GLN A 81 -18.25 -24.29 -0.80
CA GLN A 81 -19.07 -23.50 0.14
C GLN A 81 -20.06 -24.38 0.93
N ASN A 82 -20.61 -25.42 0.29
CA ASN A 82 -21.56 -26.33 0.91
C ASN A 82 -20.89 -27.50 1.67
N ALA A 83 -19.59 -27.68 1.53
CA ALA A 83 -18.86 -28.76 2.19
C ALA A 83 -18.62 -28.45 3.67
N THR A 84 -18.46 -29.51 4.47
CA THR A 84 -18.18 -29.43 5.90
C THR A 84 -16.70 -29.66 6.19
N ILE A 85 -16.10 -28.73 6.93
CA ILE A 85 -14.74 -28.91 7.45
C ILE A 85 -14.80 -29.89 8.62
N LYS A 86 -14.18 -31.05 8.47
CA LYS A 86 -14.17 -32.10 9.52
C LYS A 86 -13.19 -31.79 10.65
N ASN A 87 -12.00 -31.28 10.30
CA ASN A 87 -10.94 -30.94 11.25
C ASN A 87 -10.54 -29.48 11.05
N PHE A 88 -11.21 -28.57 11.74
CA PHE A 88 -10.88 -27.16 11.66
C PHE A 88 -9.58 -26.87 12.40
N HIS A 89 -8.60 -26.35 11.68
CA HIS A 89 -7.36 -25.84 12.23
C HIS A 89 -7.03 -24.49 11.59
N TYR A 90 -7.00 -23.44 12.40
CA TYR A 90 -6.56 -22.10 11.95
C TYR A 90 -5.08 -21.95 12.26
N PRO A 91 -4.20 -21.76 11.25
CA PRO A 91 -2.76 -21.70 11.47
C PRO A 91 -2.35 -20.56 12.40
N GLU A 92 -1.43 -20.81 13.31
CA GLU A 92 -0.88 -19.75 14.18
C GLU A 92 0.01 -18.79 13.38
N GLU A 93 0.82 -19.33 12.47
CA GLU A 93 1.78 -18.57 11.65
C GLU A 93 1.52 -18.73 10.16
N VAL A 94 1.97 -17.75 9.40
CA VAL A 94 1.98 -17.78 7.93
C VAL A 94 3.41 -17.96 7.43
N ASN A 95 3.63 -19.03 6.67
CA ASN A 95 4.91 -19.30 6.03
C ASN A 95 4.73 -19.43 4.51
N LEU A 96 4.81 -18.32 3.79
CA LEU A 96 4.74 -18.28 2.35
C LEU A 96 6.15 -18.29 1.75
N ARG A 97 6.42 -19.31 0.93
CA ARG A 97 7.75 -19.49 0.32
C ARG A 97 8.16 -18.32 -0.56
N THR A 98 7.23 -17.74 -1.30
CA THR A 98 7.47 -16.72 -2.32
C THR A 98 7.14 -15.30 -1.87
N TYR A 99 6.53 -15.12 -0.71
CA TYR A 99 6.12 -13.82 -0.19
C TYR A 99 6.82 -13.50 1.12
N LYS A 100 7.85 -12.65 1.04
CA LYS A 100 8.65 -12.20 2.19
C LYS A 100 8.80 -10.68 2.12
N PRO A 101 7.87 -9.91 2.69
CA PRO A 101 7.94 -8.45 2.65
C PRO A 101 9.17 -7.95 3.40
N THR A 102 9.84 -6.95 2.81
CA THR A 102 10.97 -6.27 3.46
C THR A 102 10.44 -5.34 4.55
N VAL A 103 10.89 -5.55 5.79
CA VAL A 103 10.48 -4.77 6.97
C VAL A 103 11.62 -3.92 7.54
N LYS A 104 12.82 -4.01 6.98
CA LYS A 104 14.00 -3.23 7.44
C LYS A 104 14.59 -2.45 6.28
N GLY A 105 14.87 -1.17 6.54
CA GLY A 105 15.56 -0.31 5.58
C GLY A 105 17.03 -0.74 5.36
N HIS A 106 17.56 -0.44 4.19
CA HIS A 106 18.96 -0.74 3.86
C HIS A 106 19.89 0.33 4.43
N ALA A 107 20.69 -0.01 5.45
CA ALA A 107 21.54 0.92 6.20
C ALA A 107 22.44 1.80 5.31
N ALA A 108 23.03 1.27 4.23
CA ALA A 108 23.88 2.05 3.35
C ALA A 108 23.07 3.09 2.52
N GLN A 109 21.81 2.78 2.17
CA GLN A 109 20.95 3.75 1.49
C GLN A 109 20.49 4.84 2.46
N ILE A 110 20.15 4.50 3.70
CA ILE A 110 19.80 5.48 4.73
C ILE A 110 20.98 6.45 4.96
N LYS A 111 22.22 5.94 5.05
CA LYS A 111 23.41 6.80 5.19
C LYS A 111 23.59 7.77 4.01
N LYS A 112 23.21 7.38 2.78
CA LYS A 112 23.23 8.30 1.63
C LYS A 112 22.19 9.41 1.79
N VAL A 113 20.96 9.07 2.21
CA VAL A 113 19.91 10.07 2.47
C VAL A 113 20.36 11.07 3.51
N ILE A 114 20.97 10.62 4.62
CA ILE A 114 21.49 11.50 5.68
C ILE A 114 22.55 12.47 5.11
N LYS A 115 23.47 11.98 4.27
CA LYS A 115 24.50 12.85 3.67
C LYS A 115 23.91 13.90 2.73
N GLU A 116 22.86 13.58 1.99
CA GLU A 116 22.19 14.57 1.14
C GLU A 116 21.40 15.56 1.99
N LEU A 117 20.80 15.11 3.09
CA LEU A 117 20.10 15.98 4.04
C LEU A 117 21.06 16.99 4.69
N GLU A 118 22.26 16.58 5.10
CA GLU A 118 23.29 17.47 5.65
C GLU A 118 23.73 18.57 4.67
N ARG A 119 23.61 18.36 3.37
CA ARG A 119 23.98 19.30 2.31
C ARG A 119 22.84 20.21 1.89
N ALA A 120 21.60 19.74 2.07
CA ALA A 120 20.42 20.46 1.64
C ALA A 120 20.24 21.75 2.43
N LYS A 121 19.82 22.81 1.72
CA LYS A 121 19.49 24.11 2.32
C LYS A 121 18.00 24.29 2.52
N ARG A 122 17.20 23.62 1.71
CA ARG A 122 15.73 23.69 1.71
C ARG A 122 15.14 22.29 1.55
N PRO A 123 15.45 21.36 2.47
CA PRO A 123 14.84 20.05 2.42
C PRO A 123 13.34 20.12 2.70
N ILE A 124 12.55 19.21 2.11
CA ILE A 124 11.14 19.05 2.40
C ILE A 124 10.76 17.58 2.43
N ILE A 125 9.85 17.20 3.30
CA ILE A 125 9.28 15.86 3.35
C ILE A 125 7.91 15.89 2.68
N CYS A 126 7.69 14.97 1.72
CA CYS A 126 6.37 14.66 1.19
C CYS A 126 5.88 13.34 1.75
N ALA A 127 4.96 13.41 2.70
CA ALA A 127 4.40 12.26 3.38
C ALA A 127 3.15 11.73 2.65
N GLY A 128 3.08 10.43 2.48
CA GLY A 128 1.93 9.74 1.87
C GLY A 128 1.22 8.81 2.84
N GLY A 129 0.17 8.14 2.35
CA GLY A 129 -0.62 7.19 3.13
C GLY A 129 0.17 6.01 3.71
N GLY A 130 1.35 5.71 3.16
CA GLY A 130 2.22 4.67 3.70
C GLY A 130 2.72 4.97 5.12
N VAL A 131 2.82 6.24 5.52
CA VAL A 131 3.17 6.63 6.90
C VAL A 131 2.06 6.19 7.85
N LEU A 132 0.80 6.58 7.56
CA LEU A 132 -0.37 6.18 8.36
C LEU A 132 -0.57 4.66 8.39
N LEU A 133 -0.40 4.01 7.23
CA LEU A 133 -0.54 2.55 7.13
C LEU A 133 0.53 1.76 7.90
N SER A 134 1.66 2.39 8.21
CA SER A 134 2.74 1.81 9.02
C SER A 134 2.73 2.31 10.48
N GLU A 135 1.75 3.18 10.82
CA GLU A 135 1.65 3.77 12.17
C GLU A 135 2.93 4.52 12.58
N ALA A 136 3.55 5.24 11.61
CA ALA A 136 4.84 5.91 11.76
C ALA A 136 4.73 7.44 11.75
N GLU A 137 3.55 7.99 12.06
CA GLU A 137 3.32 9.44 12.10
C GLU A 137 4.05 10.13 13.22
N GLU A 138 4.23 9.47 14.38
CA GLU A 138 4.98 10.03 15.52
C GLU A 138 6.47 10.13 15.18
N GLU A 139 7.06 9.11 14.59
CA GLU A 139 8.45 9.09 14.16
C GLU A 139 8.71 10.15 13.08
N LEU A 140 7.77 10.28 12.11
CA LEU A 140 7.88 11.31 11.07
C LEU A 140 7.86 12.72 11.70
N ARG A 141 6.91 12.97 12.61
CA ARG A 141 6.76 14.26 13.28
C ARG A 141 7.99 14.60 14.08
N SER A 142 8.45 13.69 14.95
CA SER A 142 9.66 13.88 15.77
C SER A 142 10.87 14.19 14.90
N PHE A 143 11.04 13.46 13.79
CA PHE A 143 12.13 13.71 12.85
C PHE A 143 12.03 15.10 12.20
N ALA A 144 10.82 15.49 11.77
CA ALA A 144 10.60 16.80 11.15
C ALA A 144 10.85 17.97 12.15
N GLU A 145 10.40 17.80 13.39
CA GLU A 145 10.59 18.78 14.47
C GLU A 145 12.07 18.93 14.85
N GLU A 146 12.77 17.81 15.08
CA GLU A 146 14.19 17.80 15.47
C GLU A 146 15.09 18.50 14.45
N HIS A 147 14.75 18.34 13.16
CA HIS A 147 15.55 18.89 12.06
C HIS A 147 14.96 20.16 11.43
N GLY A 148 13.81 20.65 11.90
CA GLY A 148 13.14 21.82 11.38
C GLY A 148 12.71 21.68 9.91
N ILE A 149 12.36 20.47 9.45
CA ILE A 149 12.07 20.19 8.06
C ILE A 149 10.57 20.33 7.79
N PRO A 150 10.16 21.18 6.84
CA PRO A 150 8.75 21.29 6.43
C PRO A 150 8.19 19.98 5.90
N VAL A 151 6.92 19.72 6.20
CA VAL A 151 6.19 18.54 5.73
C VAL A 151 5.02 18.98 4.87
N VAL A 152 4.89 18.35 3.71
CA VAL A 152 3.69 18.37 2.87
C VAL A 152 3.13 16.95 2.78
N SER A 153 1.84 16.81 2.50
CA SER A 153 1.24 15.49 2.36
C SER A 153 0.60 15.29 0.99
N THR A 154 0.59 14.04 0.53
CA THR A 154 -0.35 13.64 -0.53
C THR A 154 -1.77 13.57 0.06
N MET A 155 -2.80 13.43 -0.79
CA MET A 155 -4.18 13.24 -0.35
C MET A 155 -4.32 12.07 0.66
N MET A 156 -3.66 10.94 0.38
CA MET A 156 -3.67 9.77 1.27
C MET A 156 -2.79 9.93 2.53
N GLY A 157 -1.98 10.97 2.59
CA GLY A 157 -1.15 11.31 3.74
C GLY A 157 -1.75 12.39 4.64
N ILE A 158 -2.98 12.85 4.37
CA ILE A 158 -3.67 13.80 5.27
C ILE A 158 -3.87 13.12 6.64
N GLY A 159 -3.41 13.81 7.69
CA GLY A 159 -3.43 13.28 9.06
C GLY A 159 -2.05 12.87 9.60
N VAL A 160 -1.01 12.79 8.76
CA VAL A 160 0.38 12.50 9.22
C VAL A 160 0.93 13.57 10.15
N MET A 161 0.42 14.79 10.05
CA MET A 161 0.76 15.92 10.91
C MET A 161 -0.53 16.63 11.35
N PRO A 162 -0.59 17.19 12.57
CA PRO A 162 -1.68 18.08 12.96
C PRO A 162 -1.79 19.26 11.99
N THR A 163 -3.02 19.65 11.63
CA THR A 163 -3.26 20.72 10.62
C THR A 163 -2.63 22.05 11.01
N GLU A 164 -2.62 22.37 12.29
CA GLU A 164 -2.08 23.63 12.83
C GLU A 164 -0.59 23.58 13.15
N HIS A 165 0.08 22.46 12.82
CA HIS A 165 1.50 22.32 13.11
C HIS A 165 2.35 23.28 12.26
N PRO A 166 3.30 24.06 12.83
CA PRO A 166 4.05 25.09 12.12
C PRO A 166 4.90 24.58 10.95
N LEU A 167 5.32 23.32 10.99
CA LEU A 167 6.05 22.67 9.89
C LEU A 167 5.13 22.00 8.86
N TYR A 168 3.80 21.93 9.08
CA TYR A 168 2.89 21.31 8.12
C TYR A 168 2.36 22.33 7.12
N TYR A 169 2.75 22.19 5.87
CA TYR A 169 2.36 23.10 4.79
C TYR A 169 1.11 22.62 4.01
N GLY A 170 0.51 21.51 4.45
CA GLY A 170 -0.73 21.01 3.87
C GLY A 170 -0.54 20.08 2.68
N MET A 171 -1.64 19.82 1.98
CA MET A 171 -1.69 18.86 0.87
C MET A 171 -1.09 19.45 -0.41
N VAL A 172 -0.34 18.61 -1.15
CA VAL A 172 0.18 18.87 -2.49
C VAL A 172 -0.66 18.20 -3.58
N GLY A 173 -0.39 18.54 -4.82
CA GLY A 173 -1.05 17.98 -6.00
C GLY A 173 -2.03 18.95 -6.65
N ASN A 174 -2.83 18.44 -7.62
CA ASN A 174 -3.74 19.25 -8.43
C ASN A 174 -4.77 20.03 -7.61
N ASN A 175 -5.25 19.42 -6.53
CA ASN A 175 -6.20 20.04 -5.58
C ASN A 175 -5.50 20.49 -4.28
N GLY A 176 -4.16 20.54 -4.27
CA GLY A 176 -3.37 20.94 -3.13
C GLY A 176 -3.30 22.43 -2.91
N LYS A 177 -2.70 22.84 -1.80
CA LYS A 177 -2.46 24.24 -1.50
C LYS A 177 -1.34 24.81 -2.38
N THR A 178 -1.54 25.99 -2.95
CA THR A 178 -0.55 26.65 -3.83
C THR A 178 0.81 26.81 -3.15
N TYR A 179 0.82 27.21 -1.88
CA TYR A 179 2.06 27.38 -1.13
C TYR A 179 2.75 26.04 -0.80
N ALA A 180 1.99 24.94 -0.58
CA ALA A 180 2.56 23.62 -0.39
C ALA A 180 3.24 23.10 -1.68
N ASN A 181 2.55 23.24 -2.83
CA ASN A 181 3.11 22.91 -4.14
C ASN A 181 4.37 23.75 -4.44
N ARG A 182 4.33 25.05 -4.13
CA ARG A 182 5.46 25.95 -4.32
C ARG A 182 6.65 25.53 -3.44
N ALA A 183 6.43 25.28 -2.16
CA ALA A 183 7.48 24.83 -1.24
C ALA A 183 8.14 23.54 -1.73
N MET A 184 7.35 22.56 -2.20
CA MET A 184 7.86 21.33 -2.77
C MET A 184 8.69 21.59 -4.04
N ASN A 185 8.25 22.47 -4.92
CA ASN A 185 8.98 22.79 -6.16
C ASN A 185 10.27 23.58 -5.92
N GLU A 186 10.30 24.47 -4.94
CA GLU A 186 11.46 25.30 -4.60
C GLU A 186 12.46 24.58 -3.67
N SER A 187 12.13 23.40 -3.15
CA SER A 187 13.05 22.61 -2.33
C SER A 187 14.26 22.15 -3.15
N ASP A 188 15.40 21.99 -2.49
CA ASP A 188 16.63 21.43 -3.10
C ASP A 188 16.80 19.94 -2.76
N LEU A 189 16.04 19.42 -1.80
CA LEU A 189 15.94 18.00 -1.48
C LEU A 189 14.48 17.66 -1.16
N LEU A 190 13.91 16.71 -1.90
CA LEU A 190 12.59 16.15 -1.64
C LEU A 190 12.71 14.72 -1.09
N ILE A 191 12.25 14.52 0.14
CA ILE A 191 12.20 13.22 0.79
C ILE A 191 10.78 12.67 0.70
N MET A 192 10.57 11.64 -0.12
CA MET A 192 9.27 11.00 -0.28
C MET A 192 9.13 9.85 0.73
N VAL A 193 8.23 9.98 1.71
CA VAL A 193 8.00 8.98 2.77
C VAL A 193 6.60 8.40 2.65
N GLY A 194 6.51 7.10 2.39
CA GLY A 194 5.22 6.41 2.25
C GLY A 194 4.33 6.98 1.13
N ALA A 195 4.90 7.74 0.20
CA ALA A 195 4.22 8.38 -0.91
C ALA A 195 4.62 7.75 -2.25
N ARG A 196 3.76 7.90 -3.25
CA ARG A 196 4.05 7.54 -4.64
C ARG A 196 4.14 8.81 -5.49
N VAL A 197 5.03 8.78 -6.49
CA VAL A 197 5.08 9.82 -7.53
C VAL A 197 3.95 9.53 -8.52
N ALA A 198 2.72 9.88 -8.12
CA ALA A 198 1.52 9.72 -8.95
C ALA A 198 1.12 11.07 -9.57
N ASP A 199 0.50 11.04 -10.74
CA ASP A 199 0.07 12.22 -11.51
C ASP A 199 -0.81 13.20 -10.70
N ARG A 200 -1.61 12.68 -9.78
CA ARG A 200 -2.48 13.51 -8.90
C ARG A 200 -1.72 14.26 -7.81
N ALA A 201 -0.61 13.67 -7.33
CA ALA A 201 0.25 14.30 -6.33
C ALA A 201 1.34 15.18 -6.97
N VAL A 202 1.79 14.79 -8.17
CA VAL A 202 2.93 15.38 -8.87
C VAL A 202 2.56 15.48 -10.35
N SER A 203 1.97 16.61 -10.75
CA SER A 203 1.46 16.81 -12.11
C SER A 203 2.54 16.68 -13.20
N GLN A 204 3.77 17.06 -12.88
CA GLN A 204 4.91 17.00 -13.80
C GLN A 204 6.18 16.59 -13.03
N PRO A 205 6.49 15.28 -12.95
CA PRO A 205 7.64 14.78 -12.22
C PRO A 205 8.97 15.44 -12.63
N ASP A 206 9.14 15.72 -13.92
CA ASP A 206 10.35 16.35 -14.45
C ASP A 206 10.58 17.77 -13.94
N LEU A 207 9.52 18.50 -13.58
CA LEU A 207 9.64 19.84 -13.02
C LEU A 207 10.10 19.81 -11.55
N ILE A 208 9.70 18.77 -10.82
CA ILE A 208 10.06 18.63 -9.41
C ILE A 208 11.53 18.25 -9.26
N THR A 209 12.09 17.56 -10.24
CA THR A 209 13.48 17.08 -10.20
C THR A 209 14.49 18.02 -10.83
N ARG A 210 14.05 19.10 -11.50
CA ARG A 210 14.95 20.02 -12.26
C ARG A 210 16.06 20.67 -11.45
N ASN A 211 15.88 20.81 -10.13
CA ASN A 211 16.81 21.51 -9.25
C ASN A 211 17.32 20.64 -8.10
N LYS A 212 17.17 19.31 -8.21
CA LYS A 212 17.44 18.36 -7.12
C LYS A 212 18.40 17.27 -7.53
#